data_e8fdee2aa876a2485ecdd936f7478b05
#
_entry.id   e8fdee2aa876a2485ecdd936f7478b05
#
_cell.length_a   1.000
_cell.length_b   1.000
_cell.length_c   1.000
_cell.angle_alpha   90.00
_cell.angle_beta   90.00
_cell.angle_gamma   90.00
#
_symmetry.space_group_name_H-M   'P 1'
#
loop_
_entity.id
_entity.type
_entity.pdbx_description
1 polymer ?
#
loop_
_entity_poly.entity_id
_entity_poly.type
_entity_poly.pdbx_seq_one_letter_code
_entity_poly.pdbx_strand_id
1 'polypeptide(L)'
;GAYVAAGEGINGIPYNPASIAYIKNSEGYYSRSNYLAGITHNVMSYGVRFGSSDYFGVHLFYLDSGLMPVTNEWYPDGTGEEFNVLSMAFRMTYGRRMTDRLKLGFSLNYIRDQIYTTSMQTLAFDVGSNFDTGIYGFKLGMSVTNFGPEVRYHGEGLDVSVPGELNVDSTLQKVTKPFPLPLT
;
A
#
# COMPACT_ATOMS: atom_id res chain seq x y z
N GLY A 1 -0.07 -5.74 15.15
CA GLY A 1 -0.29 -5.43 16.56
C GLY A 1 -1.76 -5.53 16.99
N ALA A 2 -2.08 -5.00 18.16
CA ALA A 2 -3.43 -5.10 18.76
C ALA A 2 -4.56 -4.57 17.86
N TYR A 3 -4.27 -3.67 16.95
CA TYR A 3 -5.27 -3.08 16.05
C TYR A 3 -5.85 -4.11 15.04
N VAL A 4 -5.20 -5.23 14.81
CA VAL A 4 -5.71 -6.35 14.00
C VAL A 4 -7.03 -6.90 14.58
N ALA A 5 -7.17 -6.91 15.90
CA ALA A 5 -8.40 -7.34 16.60
C ALA A 5 -9.30 -6.15 16.98
N ALA A 6 -8.71 -5.00 17.32
CA ALA A 6 -9.41 -3.83 17.83
C ALA A 6 -9.92 -2.89 16.73
N GLY A 7 -9.35 -2.95 15.53
CA GLY A 7 -9.78 -2.12 14.41
C GLY A 7 -11.18 -2.47 13.95
N GLU A 8 -12.09 -1.50 14.01
CA GLU A 8 -13.47 -1.63 13.55
C GLU A 8 -13.74 -0.62 12.42
N GLY A 9 -14.62 -1.00 11.49
CA GLY A 9 -15.02 -0.14 10.39
C GLY A 9 -13.91 0.08 9.37
N ILE A 10 -14.00 1.20 8.66
CA ILE A 10 -13.14 1.49 7.51
C ILE A 10 -11.68 1.72 7.90
N ASN A 11 -11.40 2.25 9.08
CA ASN A 11 -10.05 2.53 9.56
C ASN A 11 -9.27 1.26 9.92
N GLY A 12 -9.95 0.16 10.17
CA GLY A 12 -9.33 -1.13 10.47
C GLY A 12 -8.86 -1.90 9.23
N ILE A 13 -9.38 -1.57 8.05
CA ILE A 13 -9.11 -2.30 6.79
C ILE A 13 -7.61 -2.49 6.51
N PRO A 14 -6.74 -1.49 6.67
CA PRO A 14 -5.31 -1.65 6.40
C PRO A 14 -4.60 -2.70 7.27
N TYR A 15 -5.19 -3.04 8.41
CA TYR A 15 -4.63 -3.98 9.38
C TYR A 15 -5.31 -5.34 9.34
N ASN A 16 -6.62 -5.35 9.05
CA ASN A 16 -7.42 -6.56 8.97
C ASN A 16 -8.64 -6.32 8.06
N PRO A 17 -8.73 -6.95 6.90
CA PRO A 17 -9.85 -6.74 5.99
C PRO A 17 -11.21 -7.11 6.59
N ALA A 18 -11.26 -7.99 7.61
CA ALA A 18 -12.52 -8.33 8.29
C ALA A 18 -13.14 -7.15 9.08
N SER A 19 -12.34 -6.09 9.35
CA SER A 19 -12.82 -4.88 10.05
C SER A 19 -13.94 -4.16 9.31
N ILE A 20 -14.03 -4.28 7.99
CA ILE A 20 -15.09 -3.68 7.17
C ILE A 20 -16.48 -4.18 7.60
N ALA A 21 -16.58 -5.40 8.11
CA ALA A 21 -17.84 -6.01 8.53
C ALA A 21 -18.42 -5.43 9.84
N TYR A 22 -17.79 -4.39 10.41
CA TYR A 22 -18.33 -3.60 11.53
C TYR A 22 -19.08 -2.35 11.06
N ILE A 23 -19.00 -1.98 9.79
CA ILE A 23 -19.75 -0.84 9.22
C ILE A 23 -21.24 -1.08 9.38
N LYS A 24 -21.97 -0.08 9.86
CA LYS A 24 -23.43 -0.19 10.00
C LYS A 24 -24.14 -0.08 8.67
N ASN A 25 -23.93 1.00 7.95
CA ASN A 25 -24.51 1.28 6.62
C ASN A 25 -23.42 1.65 5.62
N SER A 26 -22.85 2.85 5.77
CA SER A 26 -21.71 3.33 5.00
C SER A 26 -20.82 4.18 5.88
N GLU A 27 -19.52 4.17 5.59
CA GLU A 27 -18.51 4.98 6.25
C GLU A 27 -17.58 5.58 5.20
N GLY A 28 -17.22 6.84 5.41
CA GLY A 28 -16.21 7.52 4.63
C GLY A 28 -15.13 8.08 5.54
N TYR A 29 -13.89 8.03 5.08
CA TYR A 29 -12.75 8.56 5.81
C TYR A 29 -11.83 9.29 4.84
N TYR A 30 -11.36 10.46 5.25
CA TYR A 30 -10.32 11.20 4.55
C TYR A 30 -9.34 11.76 5.56
N SER A 31 -8.07 11.61 5.27
CA SER A 31 -6.99 12.19 6.07
C SER A 31 -5.92 12.73 5.15
N ARG A 32 -5.44 13.93 5.47
CA ARG A 32 -4.24 14.50 4.87
C ARG A 32 -3.29 14.92 5.98
N SER A 33 -2.07 14.44 5.90
CA SER A 33 -0.99 14.80 6.82
C SER A 33 0.14 15.44 6.04
N ASN A 34 0.57 16.62 6.49
CA ASN A 34 1.78 17.24 6.01
C ASN A 34 2.92 16.82 6.96
N TYR A 35 3.94 16.21 6.39
CA TYR A 35 5.10 15.74 7.12
C TYR A 35 6.28 16.70 6.96
N LEU A 36 7.44 16.33 7.51
CA LEU A 36 8.67 17.10 7.34
C LEU A 36 9.07 17.16 5.86
N ALA A 37 9.80 18.21 5.49
CA ALA A 37 10.35 18.41 4.15
C ALA A 37 9.32 18.42 2.99
N GLY A 38 8.08 18.83 3.25
CA GLY A 38 7.07 18.95 2.19
C GLY A 38 6.39 17.61 1.83
N ILE A 39 6.74 16.51 2.50
CA ILE A 39 6.08 15.22 2.26
C ILE A 39 4.61 15.31 2.64
N THR A 40 3.73 14.91 1.75
CA THR A 40 2.30 14.83 1.99
C THR A 40 1.82 13.39 1.94
N HIS A 41 0.95 13.07 2.86
CA HIS A 41 0.35 11.77 3.01
C HIS A 41 -1.16 11.91 2.99
N ASN A 42 -1.81 11.27 2.02
CA ASN A 42 -3.25 11.34 1.82
C ASN A 42 -3.84 9.93 1.92
N VAL A 43 -4.92 9.81 2.64
CA VAL A 43 -5.69 8.57 2.77
C VAL A 43 -7.15 8.89 2.49
N MET A 44 -7.76 8.13 1.62
CA MET A 44 -9.20 8.20 1.36
C MET A 44 -9.77 6.79 1.38
N SER A 45 -10.87 6.62 2.07
CA SER A 45 -11.54 5.34 2.18
C SER A 45 -13.05 5.51 2.14
N TYR A 46 -13.71 4.55 1.53
CA TYR A 46 -15.16 4.46 1.55
C TYR A 46 -15.59 3.01 1.65
N GLY A 47 -16.56 2.73 2.49
CA GLY A 47 -17.11 1.40 2.66
C GLY A 47 -18.61 1.44 2.82
N VAL A 48 -19.26 0.38 2.34
CA VAL A 48 -20.71 0.24 2.36
C VAL A 48 -21.10 -1.20 2.69
N ARG A 49 -22.15 -1.33 3.46
CA ARG A 49 -22.85 -2.59 3.65
C ARG A 49 -23.87 -2.77 2.54
N PHE A 50 -23.84 -3.91 1.87
CA PHE A 50 -24.88 -4.30 0.92
C PHE A 50 -25.50 -5.63 1.33
N GLY A 51 -26.85 -5.67 1.34
CA GLY A 51 -27.56 -6.84 1.87
C GLY A 51 -27.48 -6.97 3.39
N SER A 52 -27.62 -8.20 3.88
CA SER A 52 -27.69 -8.49 5.32
C SER A 52 -26.34 -8.70 5.98
N SER A 53 -25.36 -9.22 5.25
CA SER A 53 -24.09 -9.71 5.83
C SER A 53 -22.86 -9.37 5.03
N ASP A 54 -23.01 -8.71 3.88
CA ASP A 54 -21.93 -8.44 2.93
C ASP A 54 -21.53 -6.97 2.97
N TYR A 55 -20.23 -6.73 2.77
CA TYR A 55 -19.61 -5.42 2.86
C TYR A 55 -18.58 -5.26 1.75
N PHE A 56 -18.53 -4.06 1.18
CA PHE A 56 -17.53 -3.71 0.19
C PHE A 56 -16.90 -2.37 0.55
N GLY A 57 -15.62 -2.24 0.30
CA GLY A 57 -14.91 -0.98 0.52
C GLY A 57 -13.72 -0.79 -0.38
N VAL A 58 -13.36 0.47 -0.52
CA VAL A 58 -12.16 0.91 -1.23
C VAL A 58 -11.31 1.77 -0.31
N HIS A 59 -10.01 1.66 -0.45
CA HIS A 59 -9.05 2.43 0.32
C HIS A 59 -7.93 2.87 -0.61
N LEU A 60 -7.66 4.15 -0.66
CA LEU A 60 -6.59 4.76 -1.42
C LEU A 60 -5.62 5.41 -0.46
N PHE A 61 -4.38 5.05 -0.60
CA PHE A 61 -3.24 5.67 0.04
C PHE A 61 -2.38 6.33 -1.04
N TYR A 62 -1.94 7.56 -0.79
CA TYR A 62 -1.09 8.30 -1.69
C TYR A 62 -0.09 9.13 -0.88
N LEU A 63 1.18 8.91 -1.15
CA LEU A 63 2.29 9.66 -0.56
C LEU A 63 3.06 10.36 -1.68
N ASP A 64 3.34 11.64 -1.50
CA ASP A 64 4.17 12.47 -2.36
C ASP A 64 5.27 13.09 -1.50
N SER A 65 6.52 12.89 -1.90
CA SER A 65 7.67 13.46 -1.19
C SER A 65 7.82 14.98 -1.38
N GLY A 66 7.08 15.56 -2.31
CA GLY A 66 7.37 16.90 -2.82
C GLY A 66 8.57 16.90 -3.78
N LEU A 67 8.81 18.03 -4.41
CA LEU A 67 9.91 18.19 -5.34
C LEU A 67 11.24 18.27 -4.60
N MET A 68 12.22 17.51 -5.08
CA MET A 68 13.59 17.48 -4.57
C MET A 68 14.55 17.78 -5.71
N PRO A 69 15.59 18.63 -5.52
CA PRO A 69 16.58 18.89 -6.55
C PRO A 69 17.43 17.66 -6.85
N VAL A 70 17.70 17.41 -8.12
CA VAL A 70 18.68 16.43 -8.55
C VAL A 70 20.07 17.03 -8.32
N THR A 71 20.91 16.35 -7.54
CA THR A 71 22.28 16.80 -7.24
C THR A 71 23.30 15.78 -7.73
N ASN A 72 24.49 16.25 -8.08
CA ASN A 72 25.63 15.41 -8.42
C ASN A 72 26.93 16.00 -7.85
N GLU A 73 28.06 15.34 -8.05
CA GLU A 73 29.37 15.77 -7.54
C GLU A 73 29.78 17.17 -8.05
N TRP A 74 29.34 17.58 -9.22
CA TRP A 74 29.66 18.85 -9.85
C TRP A 74 28.70 19.97 -9.49
N TYR A 75 27.46 19.61 -9.17
CA TYR A 75 26.37 20.53 -8.82
C TYR A 75 25.70 20.09 -7.52
N PRO A 76 26.36 20.30 -6.36
CA PRO A 76 25.84 19.88 -5.07
C PRO A 76 24.59 20.67 -4.63
N ASP A 77 24.42 21.89 -5.16
CA ASP A 77 23.25 22.74 -4.89
C ASP A 77 22.06 22.46 -5.82
N GLY A 78 22.22 21.58 -6.81
CA GLY A 78 21.21 21.17 -7.77
C GLY A 78 21.63 21.32 -9.22
N THR A 79 21.23 20.41 -10.07
CA THR A 79 21.47 20.43 -11.54
C THR A 79 20.46 21.32 -12.28
N GLY A 80 19.42 21.81 -11.60
CA GLY A 80 18.28 22.49 -12.20
C GLY A 80 17.13 21.54 -12.56
N GLU A 81 17.32 20.24 -12.41
CA GLU A 81 16.26 19.24 -12.52
C GLU A 81 15.68 18.92 -11.14
N GLU A 82 14.41 18.58 -11.12
CA GLU A 82 13.70 18.19 -9.90
C GLU A 82 13.05 16.82 -10.10
N PHE A 83 12.93 16.06 -9.03
CA PHE A 83 12.22 14.79 -9.01
C PHE A 83 11.37 14.67 -7.75
N ASN A 84 10.43 13.75 -7.76
CA ASN A 84 9.65 13.38 -6.59
C ASN A 84 9.58 11.85 -6.42
N VAL A 85 9.21 11.44 -5.23
CA VAL A 85 8.88 10.05 -4.90
C VAL A 85 7.37 9.96 -4.70
N LEU A 86 6.74 9.08 -5.43
CA LEU A 86 5.31 8.82 -5.35
C LEU A 86 5.07 7.38 -4.93
N SER A 87 4.35 7.18 -3.83
CA SER A 87 3.88 5.87 -3.40
C SER A 87 2.36 5.85 -3.38
N MET A 88 1.77 4.88 -4.07
CA MET A 88 0.33 4.72 -4.16
C MET A 88 -0.05 3.28 -3.83
N ALA A 89 -1.06 3.11 -3.00
CA ALA A 89 -1.69 1.82 -2.77
C ALA A 89 -3.22 1.97 -2.90
N PHE A 90 -3.80 1.20 -3.80
CA PHE A 90 -5.23 1.09 -3.97
C PHE A 90 -5.68 -0.29 -3.50
N ARG A 91 -6.61 -0.32 -2.56
CA ARG A 91 -7.14 -1.56 -1.97
C ARG A 91 -8.63 -1.66 -2.19
N MET A 92 -9.07 -2.81 -2.67
CA MET A 92 -10.47 -3.21 -2.73
C MET A 92 -10.70 -4.30 -1.68
N THR A 93 -11.68 -4.12 -0.84
CA THR A 93 -11.97 -5.04 0.27
C THR A 93 -13.38 -5.56 0.19
N TYR A 94 -13.51 -6.85 0.31
CA TYR A 94 -14.79 -7.53 0.54
C TYR A 94 -14.78 -8.16 1.93
N GLY A 95 -15.84 -7.93 2.68
CA GLY A 95 -16.02 -8.53 3.99
C GLY A 95 -17.38 -9.19 4.11
N ARG A 96 -17.45 -10.23 4.93
CA ARG A 96 -18.70 -10.92 5.22
C ARG A 96 -18.82 -11.26 6.70
N ARG A 97 -19.97 -10.94 7.26
CA ARG A 97 -20.36 -11.39 8.58
C ARG A 97 -20.95 -12.79 8.46
N MET A 98 -20.13 -13.80 8.83
CA MET A 98 -20.53 -15.21 8.75
C MET A 98 -21.52 -15.57 9.85
N THR A 99 -21.26 -15.06 11.05
CA THR A 99 -22.15 -15.18 12.22
C THR A 99 -22.12 -13.86 12.99
N ASP A 100 -22.92 -13.73 14.02
CA ASP A 100 -22.89 -12.53 14.89
C ASP A 100 -21.51 -12.31 15.53
N ARG A 101 -20.70 -13.37 15.64
CA ARG A 101 -19.39 -13.36 16.29
C ARG A 101 -18.22 -13.44 15.32
N LEU A 102 -18.39 -14.06 14.14
CA LEU A 102 -17.32 -14.29 13.17
C LEU A 102 -17.49 -13.40 11.93
N LYS A 103 -16.46 -12.65 11.63
CA LYS A 103 -16.33 -11.82 10.45
C LYS A 103 -15.09 -12.25 9.68
N LEU A 104 -15.21 -12.34 8.37
CA LEU A 104 -14.12 -12.63 7.45
C LEU A 104 -13.96 -11.49 6.45
N GLY A 105 -12.75 -11.28 6.00
CA GLY A 105 -12.44 -10.27 5.01
C GLY A 105 -11.33 -10.71 4.08
N PHE A 106 -11.40 -10.20 2.86
CA PHE A 106 -10.41 -10.37 1.82
C PHE A 106 -10.17 -9.03 1.16
N SER A 107 -8.91 -8.70 0.87
CA SER A 107 -8.56 -7.51 0.09
C SER A 107 -7.65 -7.86 -1.07
N LEU A 108 -7.81 -7.09 -2.14
CA LEU A 108 -6.89 -7.03 -3.28
C LEU A 108 -6.23 -5.66 -3.27
N ASN A 109 -4.91 -5.64 -3.25
CA ASN A 109 -4.09 -4.43 -3.19
C ASN A 109 -3.33 -4.27 -4.50
N TYR A 110 -3.45 -3.10 -5.12
CA TYR A 110 -2.54 -2.66 -6.16
C TYR A 110 -1.58 -1.65 -5.54
N ILE A 111 -0.28 -1.93 -5.63
CA ILE A 111 0.79 -1.12 -5.04
C ILE A 111 1.68 -0.64 -6.17
N ARG A 112 1.97 0.65 -6.17
CA ARG A 112 2.90 1.27 -7.11
C ARG A 112 3.78 2.27 -6.38
N ASP A 113 5.09 2.11 -6.54
CA ASP A 113 6.09 3.09 -6.11
C ASP A 113 6.83 3.61 -7.32
N GLN A 114 7.09 4.90 -7.33
CA GLN A 114 7.88 5.57 -8.34
C GLN A 114 8.90 6.48 -7.67
N ILE A 115 10.16 6.31 -8.05
CA ILE A 115 11.29 7.11 -7.57
C ILE A 115 12.00 7.63 -8.81
N TYR A 116 11.82 8.91 -9.11
CA TYR A 116 12.38 9.54 -10.31
C TYR A 116 11.99 8.76 -11.58
N THR A 117 12.97 8.19 -12.29
CA THR A 117 12.77 7.41 -13.54
C THR A 117 12.58 5.90 -13.27
N THR A 118 12.57 5.49 -12.00
CA THR A 118 12.49 4.09 -11.60
C THR A 118 11.14 3.83 -10.93
N SER A 119 10.51 2.71 -11.27
CA SER A 119 9.22 2.35 -10.69
C SER A 119 9.10 0.85 -10.41
N MET A 120 8.23 0.52 -9.47
CA MET A 120 7.74 -0.84 -9.25
C MET A 120 6.22 -0.83 -9.16
N GLN A 121 5.60 -1.94 -9.53
CA GLN A 121 4.17 -2.16 -9.34
C GLN A 121 3.88 -3.62 -9.09
N THR A 122 2.87 -3.88 -8.28
CA THR A 122 2.49 -5.26 -7.94
C THR A 122 1.06 -5.35 -7.45
N LEU A 123 0.56 -6.60 -7.44
CA LEU A 123 -0.69 -6.97 -6.79
C LEU A 123 -0.38 -7.83 -5.58
N ALA A 124 -1.09 -7.58 -4.49
CA ALA A 124 -1.01 -8.36 -3.27
C ALA A 124 -2.41 -8.63 -2.71
N PHE A 125 -2.51 -9.66 -1.89
CA PHE A 125 -3.76 -10.10 -1.28
C PHE A 125 -3.64 -10.04 0.23
N ASP A 126 -4.76 -9.68 0.88
CA ASP A 126 -4.87 -9.76 2.32
C ASP A 126 -6.06 -10.63 2.68
N VAL A 127 -5.92 -11.40 3.73
CA VAL A 127 -7.01 -12.19 4.32
C VAL A 127 -7.05 -11.92 5.81
N GLY A 128 -8.24 -11.80 6.35
CA GLY A 128 -8.38 -11.56 7.77
C GLY A 128 -9.65 -12.10 8.38
N SER A 129 -9.63 -12.28 9.67
CA SER A 129 -10.77 -12.69 10.46
C SER A 129 -10.84 -11.94 11.78
N ASN A 130 -12.06 -11.70 12.25
CA ASN A 130 -12.34 -11.19 13.58
C ASN A 130 -13.39 -12.08 14.24
N PHE A 131 -13.07 -12.55 15.44
CA PHE A 131 -13.95 -13.39 16.24
C PHE A 131 -14.20 -12.76 17.61
N ASP A 132 -15.46 -12.50 17.90
CA ASP A 132 -15.91 -12.05 19.20
C ASP A 132 -16.20 -13.28 20.07
N THR A 133 -15.44 -13.46 21.13
CA THR A 133 -15.64 -14.62 22.03
C THR A 133 -16.93 -14.54 22.82
N GLY A 134 -17.50 -13.31 22.96
CA GLY A 134 -18.65 -13.03 23.82
C GLY A 134 -18.31 -13.07 25.32
N ILE A 135 -17.03 -13.20 25.68
CA ILE A 135 -16.57 -13.27 27.08
C ILE A 135 -15.86 -11.95 27.39
N TYR A 136 -16.44 -11.13 28.26
CA TYR A 136 -15.89 -9.86 28.74
C TYR A 136 -15.41 -8.91 27.63
N GLY A 137 -16.00 -8.97 26.42
CA GLY A 137 -15.58 -8.15 25.28
C GLY A 137 -14.25 -8.57 24.64
N PHE A 138 -13.75 -9.77 24.94
CA PHE A 138 -12.51 -10.28 24.36
C PHE A 138 -12.71 -10.65 22.89
N LYS A 139 -11.90 -10.05 22.00
CA LYS A 139 -11.91 -10.27 20.55
C LYS A 139 -10.59 -10.86 20.10
N LEU A 140 -10.66 -11.80 19.19
CA LEU A 140 -9.52 -12.40 18.49
C LEU A 140 -9.50 -11.89 17.05
N GLY A 141 -8.38 -11.31 16.62
CA GLY A 141 -8.15 -10.90 15.25
C GLY A 141 -6.94 -11.60 14.68
N MET A 142 -7.09 -12.14 13.48
CA MET A 142 -5.99 -12.71 12.70
C MET A 142 -6.01 -12.10 11.30
N SER A 143 -4.84 -11.77 10.77
CA SER A 143 -4.69 -11.34 9.39
C SER A 143 -3.36 -11.79 8.82
N VAL A 144 -3.36 -12.05 7.52
CA VAL A 144 -2.17 -12.18 6.69
C VAL A 144 -2.28 -11.10 5.63
N THR A 145 -1.30 -10.21 5.56
CA THR A 145 -1.33 -9.06 4.65
C THR A 145 -0.14 -9.08 3.71
N ASN A 146 -0.31 -8.46 2.54
CA ASN A 146 0.69 -8.33 1.50
C ASN A 146 1.17 -9.67 0.92
N PHE A 147 0.32 -10.68 0.88
CA PHE A 147 0.64 -11.91 0.20
C PHE A 147 0.65 -11.67 -1.32
N GLY A 148 1.83 -11.71 -1.94
CA GLY A 148 2.01 -11.41 -3.35
C GLY A 148 3.35 -11.92 -3.89
N PRO A 149 3.61 -11.70 -5.18
CA PRO A 149 4.88 -12.07 -5.80
C PRO A 149 6.02 -11.19 -5.27
N GLU A 150 7.24 -11.65 -5.46
CA GLU A 150 8.41 -10.81 -5.31
C GLU A 150 8.37 -9.64 -6.31
N VAL A 151 8.81 -8.49 -5.86
CA VAL A 151 8.81 -7.25 -6.63
C VAL A 151 10.22 -6.83 -7.01
N ARG A 152 10.31 -6.01 -8.07
CA ARG A 152 11.57 -5.43 -8.55
C ARG A 152 11.30 -4.01 -9.02
N TYR A 153 12.28 -3.15 -8.79
CA TYR A 153 12.31 -1.85 -9.45
C TYR A 153 12.95 -1.99 -10.83
N HIS A 154 12.41 -1.27 -11.79
CA HIS A 154 12.88 -1.16 -13.17
C HIS A 154 12.70 0.29 -13.64
N GLY A 155 13.50 0.70 -14.61
CA GLY A 155 13.45 2.04 -15.18
C GLY A 155 14.84 2.55 -15.59
N GLU A 156 14.86 3.61 -16.37
CA GLU A 156 16.07 4.20 -16.95
C GLU A 156 17.13 4.61 -15.90
N GLY A 157 16.69 4.96 -14.68
CA GLY A 157 17.61 5.30 -13.58
C GLY A 157 18.47 4.13 -13.09
N LEU A 158 18.15 2.91 -13.50
CA LEU A 158 18.96 1.72 -13.20
C LEU A 158 19.85 1.29 -14.37
N ASP A 159 19.74 1.94 -15.51
CA ASP A 159 20.54 1.60 -16.68
C ASP A 159 21.99 2.03 -16.48
N VAL A 160 22.91 1.13 -16.80
CA VAL A 160 24.35 1.37 -16.69
C VAL A 160 24.95 1.31 -18.08
N SER A 161 25.53 2.44 -18.52
CA SER A 161 26.36 2.47 -19.72
C SER A 161 27.65 1.70 -19.43
N VAL A 162 27.88 0.59 -20.14
CA VAL A 162 29.15 -0.11 -20.10
C VAL A 162 30.03 0.45 -21.20
N PRO A 163 31.21 1.00 -20.91
CA PRO A 163 32.17 1.36 -21.95
C PRO A 163 32.55 0.08 -22.69
N GLY A 164 31.99 -0.14 -23.87
CA GLY A 164 32.30 -1.31 -24.68
C GLY A 164 33.64 -1.11 -25.39
N GLU A 165 34.45 -2.14 -25.42
CA GLU A 165 35.51 -2.26 -26.43
C GLU A 165 34.86 -2.25 -27.81
N LEU A 166 35.14 -1.17 -28.59
CA LEU A 166 34.84 -1.07 -30.01
C LEU A 166 33.38 -1.15 -30.46
N ASN A 167 32.75 0.01 -30.61
CA ASN A 167 31.62 0.29 -31.52
C ASN A 167 30.21 -0.20 -31.21
N VAL A 168 29.86 -0.54 -29.99
CA VAL A 168 28.44 -0.73 -29.65
C VAL A 168 28.16 0.01 -28.34
N ASP A 169 27.31 1.03 -28.42
CA ASP A 169 26.69 1.67 -27.24
C ASP A 169 25.77 0.63 -26.60
N SER A 170 26.30 -0.22 -25.76
CA SER A 170 25.53 -1.24 -25.07
C SER A 170 25.08 -0.72 -23.69
N THR A 171 23.88 -0.20 -23.67
CA THR A 171 23.18 0.10 -22.41
C THR A 171 22.70 -1.21 -21.81
N LEU A 172 23.22 -1.57 -20.64
CA LEU A 172 22.73 -2.70 -19.86
C LEU A 172 21.56 -2.22 -19.01
N GLN A 173 20.37 -2.67 -19.36
CA GLN A 173 19.20 -2.48 -18.52
C GLN A 173 19.33 -3.33 -17.25
N LYS A 174 19.47 -2.66 -16.11
CA LYS A 174 19.49 -3.33 -14.81
C LYS A 174 18.14 -3.25 -14.16
N VAL A 175 17.76 -4.33 -13.49
CA VAL A 175 16.63 -4.37 -12.56
C VAL A 175 17.18 -4.69 -11.18
N THR A 176 16.51 -4.25 -10.13
CA THR A 176 16.90 -4.62 -8.77
C THR A 176 16.76 -6.13 -8.56
N LYS A 177 17.48 -6.66 -7.58
CA LYS A 177 17.22 -8.02 -7.11
C LYS A 177 15.78 -8.10 -6.64
N PRO A 178 15.10 -9.25 -6.84
CA PRO A 178 13.76 -9.45 -6.33
C PRO A 178 13.75 -9.37 -4.80
N PHE A 179 12.71 -8.75 -4.25
CA PHE A 179 12.50 -8.71 -2.81
C PHE A 179 11.02 -8.99 -2.51
N PRO A 180 10.71 -9.70 -1.41
CA PRO A 180 9.33 -9.93 -1.03
C PRO A 180 8.70 -8.66 -0.46
N LEU A 181 7.40 -8.51 -0.65
CA LEU A 181 6.63 -7.55 0.13
C LEU A 181 6.69 -7.95 1.62
N PRO A 182 6.69 -6.97 2.55
CA PRO A 182 6.68 -7.29 3.98
C PRO A 182 5.36 -8.02 4.33
N LEU A 183 5.45 -9.31 4.56
CA LEU A 183 4.38 -10.12 5.11
C LEU A 183 4.21 -9.80 6.61
N THR A 184 3.00 -9.46 7.01
CA THR A 184 2.62 -9.21 8.41
C THR A 184 1.33 -9.95 8.79
#